data_bc81ad0bd7b446bf2f3254c3147d8acd
#
_entry.id   bc81ad0bd7b446bf2f3254c3147d8acd
#
_cell.length_a   1.000
_cell.length_b   1.000
_cell.length_c   1.000
_cell.angle_alpha   90.00
_cell.angle_beta   90.00
_cell.angle_gamma   90.00
#
_symmetry.space_group_name_H-M   'P 1'
#
loop_
_entity.id
_entity.type
_entity.pdbx_description
1 polymer ?
#
loop_
_entity_poly.entity_id
_entity_poly.type
_entity_poly.pdbx_seq_one_letter_code
_entity_poly.pdbx_strand_id
1 'polypeptide(L)'
;DACTTYLEREAYGAALDACIKRLGLDVPAYERYLDWASNVVRGDFGYSLSGEMPINEVLGPRVKNSLVLASVSILIGIPLAIVLGIITALWRDKLPDIMISTITIFSMTIPEFISATLLILIVAIWLGWLPGIVIIPSDATFYELLSNIILPVVAISMIMTAHMARMVRSSVIQVMASDYVQMAILKGVPYWKMVFRHVLPNALLPAINVVALTIAWL
;
A
#
# COMPACT_ATOMS: atom_id res chain seq x y z
N ASP A 1 -32.58 -2.91 10.45
CA ASP A 1 -31.91 -1.85 11.17
C ASP A 1 -30.67 -2.41 11.89
N ALA A 2 -29.82 -1.56 12.45
CA ALA A 2 -28.56 -2.01 13.07
C ALA A 2 -28.80 -2.95 14.25
N CYS A 3 -29.84 -2.75 15.03
CA CYS A 3 -30.18 -3.58 16.17
C CYS A 3 -30.73 -4.93 15.76
N THR A 4 -31.50 -5.03 14.70
CA THR A 4 -32.01 -6.32 14.19
C THR A 4 -30.87 -7.18 13.64
N THR A 5 -29.85 -6.57 13.03
CA THR A 5 -28.64 -7.27 12.57
C THR A 5 -27.73 -7.70 13.71
N TYR A 6 -27.62 -6.86 14.75
CA TYR A 6 -26.75 -7.14 15.90
C TYR A 6 -27.32 -8.19 16.85
N LEU A 7 -28.64 -8.14 17.11
CA LEU A 7 -29.32 -9.06 18.04
C LEU A 7 -29.74 -10.37 17.37
N GLU A 8 -29.69 -10.45 16.02
CA GLU A 8 -30.07 -11.63 15.23
C GLU A 8 -31.41 -12.24 15.71
N ARG A 9 -31.34 -13.41 16.38
CA ARG A 9 -32.51 -14.16 16.88
C ARG A 9 -33.16 -13.57 18.12
N GLU A 10 -32.48 -12.66 18.83
CA GLU A 10 -32.97 -12.02 20.06
C GLU A 10 -33.55 -10.61 19.82
N ALA A 11 -33.73 -10.21 18.56
CA ALA A 11 -34.24 -8.91 18.15
C ALA A 11 -35.73 -8.69 18.39
N TYR A 12 -36.21 -8.95 19.61
CA TYR A 12 -37.63 -8.84 19.98
C TYR A 12 -37.80 -8.13 21.34
N GLY A 13 -38.92 -7.39 21.49
CA GLY A 13 -39.37 -6.83 22.75
C GLY A 13 -38.37 -5.91 23.42
N ALA A 14 -38.19 -6.07 24.73
CA ALA A 14 -37.37 -5.18 25.55
C ALA A 14 -35.88 -5.12 25.13
N ALA A 15 -35.33 -6.18 24.57
CA ALA A 15 -33.95 -6.22 24.09
C ALA A 15 -33.77 -5.32 22.85
N LEU A 16 -34.71 -5.35 21.92
CA LEU A 16 -34.71 -4.47 20.76
C LEU A 16 -34.87 -3.00 21.15
N ASP A 17 -35.82 -2.70 22.04
CA ASP A 17 -36.05 -1.33 22.53
C ASP A 17 -34.82 -0.77 23.27
N ALA A 18 -34.17 -1.57 24.09
CA ALA A 18 -32.94 -1.20 24.77
C ALA A 18 -31.79 -0.91 23.77
N CYS A 19 -31.66 -1.73 22.75
CA CYS A 19 -30.66 -1.51 21.68
C CYS A 19 -30.95 -0.24 20.89
N ILE A 20 -32.19 0.01 20.49
CA ILE A 20 -32.62 1.21 19.76
C ILE A 20 -32.28 2.47 20.57
N LYS A 21 -32.61 2.49 21.86
CA LYS A 21 -32.27 3.60 22.74
C LYS A 21 -30.78 3.78 22.95
N ARG A 22 -30.05 2.67 23.16
CA ARG A 22 -28.58 2.70 23.34
C ARG A 22 -27.85 3.27 22.12
N LEU A 23 -28.32 2.94 20.92
CA LEU A 23 -27.73 3.43 19.66
C LEU A 23 -28.34 4.74 19.17
N GLY A 24 -29.29 5.31 19.91
CA GLY A 24 -29.98 6.54 19.53
C GLY A 24 -30.73 6.42 18.19
N LEU A 25 -31.21 5.22 17.84
CA LEU A 25 -31.90 4.99 16.57
C LEU A 25 -33.33 5.60 16.55
N ASP A 26 -33.83 6.07 17.69
CA ASP A 26 -35.04 6.85 17.87
C ASP A 26 -34.86 8.31 17.45
N VAL A 27 -33.60 8.79 17.33
CA VAL A 27 -33.28 10.14 16.85
C VAL A 27 -33.19 10.16 15.32
N PRO A 28 -33.64 11.23 14.63
CA PRO A 28 -33.52 11.36 13.18
C PRO A 28 -32.11 11.17 12.68
N ALA A 29 -31.95 10.46 11.55
CA ALA A 29 -30.64 10.06 11.03
C ALA A 29 -29.69 11.23 10.75
N TYR A 30 -30.21 12.38 10.33
CA TYR A 30 -29.40 13.57 10.07
C TYR A 30 -28.83 14.19 11.35
N GLU A 31 -29.58 14.18 12.46
CA GLU A 31 -29.10 14.68 13.76
C GLU A 31 -27.98 13.78 14.28
N ARG A 32 -28.17 12.46 14.23
CA ARG A 32 -27.11 11.48 14.59
C ARG A 32 -25.85 11.66 13.77
N TYR A 33 -26.01 11.90 12.47
CA TYR A 33 -24.86 12.13 11.59
C TYR A 33 -24.10 13.41 11.96
N LEU A 34 -24.81 14.50 12.23
CA LEU A 34 -24.18 15.77 12.62
C LEU A 34 -23.49 15.67 13.97
N ASP A 35 -24.11 15.00 14.95
CA ASP A 35 -23.51 14.75 16.25
C ASP A 35 -22.24 13.88 16.12
N TRP A 36 -22.33 12.78 15.37
CA TRP A 36 -21.18 11.93 15.08
C TRP A 36 -20.07 12.72 14.36
N ALA A 37 -20.40 13.45 13.31
CA ALA A 37 -19.43 14.23 12.55
C ALA A 37 -18.73 15.28 13.42
N SER A 38 -19.48 15.95 14.30
CA SER A 38 -18.92 16.93 15.26
C SER A 38 -17.97 16.29 16.27
N ASN A 39 -18.27 15.07 16.72
CA ASN A 39 -17.42 14.31 17.64
C ASN A 39 -16.16 13.79 16.93
N VAL A 40 -16.28 13.31 15.70
CA VAL A 40 -15.12 12.90 14.86
C VAL A 40 -14.14 14.06 14.70
N VAL A 41 -14.60 15.27 14.41
CA VAL A 41 -13.71 16.46 14.32
C VAL A 41 -12.98 16.75 15.63
N ARG A 42 -13.56 16.37 16.77
CA ARG A 42 -12.93 16.47 18.10
C ARG A 42 -12.06 15.26 18.47
N GLY A 43 -11.97 14.26 17.57
CA GLY A 43 -11.18 13.05 17.77
C GLY A 43 -11.92 11.94 18.51
N ASP A 44 -13.23 12.04 18.69
CA ASP A 44 -14.08 10.99 19.27
C ASP A 44 -14.82 10.25 18.14
N PHE A 45 -14.43 9.02 17.88
CA PHE A 45 -15.04 8.16 16.86
C PHE A 45 -16.23 7.33 17.40
N GLY A 46 -16.52 7.44 18.71
CA GLY A 46 -17.60 6.69 19.37
C GLY A 46 -17.18 5.26 19.75
N TYR A 47 -18.18 4.39 19.85
CA TYR A 47 -18.03 3.01 20.29
C TYR A 47 -18.32 2.00 19.17
N SER A 48 -17.58 0.90 19.17
CA SER A 48 -17.81 -0.23 18.24
C SER A 48 -19.09 -0.97 18.62
N LEU A 49 -19.95 -1.25 17.63
CA LEU A 49 -21.18 -2.02 17.83
C LEU A 49 -20.91 -3.48 18.24
N SER A 50 -19.83 -4.08 17.76
CA SER A 50 -19.52 -5.50 17.96
C SER A 50 -18.70 -5.79 19.21
N GLY A 51 -18.04 -4.79 19.80
CA GLY A 51 -17.09 -5.02 20.91
C GLY A 51 -17.29 -4.12 22.12
N GLU A 52 -18.24 -3.18 22.07
CA GLU A 52 -18.49 -2.18 23.12
C GLU A 52 -17.23 -1.39 23.54
N MET A 53 -16.19 -1.40 22.71
CA MET A 53 -14.91 -0.74 22.98
C MET A 53 -14.88 0.62 22.28
N PRO A 54 -14.22 1.63 22.89
CA PRO A 54 -13.97 2.90 22.23
C PRO A 54 -13.21 2.67 20.90
N ILE A 55 -13.73 3.22 19.80
CA ILE A 55 -13.11 3.06 18.47
C ILE A 55 -11.69 3.63 18.48
N ASN A 56 -11.44 4.69 19.24
CA ASN A 56 -10.12 5.30 19.36
C ASN A 56 -9.05 4.33 19.85
N GLU A 57 -9.38 3.45 20.81
CA GLU A 57 -8.45 2.47 21.36
C GLU A 57 -8.11 1.37 20.33
N VAL A 58 -9.07 1.04 19.48
CA VAL A 58 -8.88 0.03 18.42
C VAL A 58 -8.19 0.63 17.20
N LEU A 59 -8.57 1.85 16.83
CA LEU A 59 -8.10 2.51 15.62
C LEU A 59 -6.64 2.96 15.71
N GLY A 60 -6.25 3.52 16.87
CA GLY A 60 -4.92 4.07 17.07
C GLY A 60 -3.78 3.09 16.74
N PRO A 61 -3.73 1.91 17.39
CA PRO A 61 -2.73 0.89 17.08
C PRO A 61 -2.78 0.38 15.63
N ARG A 62 -3.97 0.22 15.06
CA ARG A 62 -4.14 -0.26 13.68
C ARG A 62 -3.62 0.74 12.66
N VAL A 63 -3.96 2.02 12.81
CA VAL A 63 -3.44 3.09 11.95
C VAL A 63 -1.93 3.19 12.06
N LYS A 64 -1.37 3.14 13.27
CA LYS A 64 0.08 3.12 13.49
C LYS A 64 0.75 1.97 12.74
N ASN A 65 0.25 0.75 12.90
CA ASN A 65 0.82 -0.42 12.24
C ASN A 65 0.72 -0.34 10.71
N SER A 66 -0.42 0.12 10.19
CA SER A 66 -0.58 0.36 8.74
C SER A 66 0.39 1.40 8.21
N LEU A 67 0.58 2.52 8.93
CA LEU A 67 1.52 3.57 8.54
C LEU A 67 2.98 3.07 8.57
N VAL A 68 3.36 2.26 9.56
CA VAL A 68 4.71 1.66 9.61
C VAL A 68 4.91 0.73 8.42
N LEU A 69 3.96 -0.17 8.16
CA LEU A 69 4.01 -1.10 7.05
C LEU A 69 4.09 -0.37 5.70
N ALA A 70 3.22 0.60 5.48
CA ALA A 70 3.20 1.43 4.28
C ALA A 70 4.52 2.18 4.09
N SER A 71 5.02 2.83 5.15
CA SER A 71 6.27 3.61 5.09
C SER A 71 7.47 2.75 4.72
N VAL A 72 7.60 1.57 5.33
CA VAL A 72 8.71 0.64 5.03
C VAL A 72 8.58 0.10 3.60
N SER A 73 7.36 -0.28 3.18
CA SER A 73 7.12 -0.77 1.81
C SER A 73 7.44 0.28 0.76
N ILE A 74 7.06 1.53 0.99
CA ILE A 74 7.36 2.68 0.11
C ILE A 74 8.86 2.94 0.06
N LEU A 75 9.53 2.95 1.21
CA LEU A 75 10.96 3.23 1.31
C LEU A 75 11.81 2.19 0.57
N ILE A 76 11.37 0.96 0.50
CA ILE A 76 12.06 -0.12 -0.23
C ILE A 76 11.58 -0.19 -1.68
N GLY A 77 10.27 -0.22 -1.90
CA GLY A 77 9.68 -0.49 -3.21
C GLY A 77 9.88 0.61 -4.23
N ILE A 78 9.78 1.89 -3.83
CA ILE A 78 9.96 3.02 -4.75
C ILE A 78 11.38 3.09 -5.32
N PRO A 79 12.45 3.11 -4.49
CA PRO A 79 13.81 3.13 -5.03
C PRO A 79 14.12 1.91 -5.90
N LEU A 80 13.67 0.72 -5.48
CA LEU A 80 13.84 -0.50 -6.25
C LEU A 80 13.14 -0.41 -7.61
N ALA A 81 11.90 0.07 -7.65
CA ALA A 81 11.13 0.26 -8.88
C ALA A 81 11.81 1.25 -9.84
N ILE A 82 12.31 2.37 -9.31
CA ILE A 82 13.04 3.38 -10.13
C ILE A 82 14.29 2.75 -10.72
N VAL A 83 15.09 2.06 -9.92
CA VAL A 83 16.32 1.40 -10.40
C VAL A 83 16.00 0.35 -11.45
N LEU A 84 15.06 -0.54 -11.22
CA LEU A 84 14.66 -1.57 -12.18
C LEU A 84 14.10 -0.97 -13.47
N GLY A 85 13.25 0.07 -13.37
CA GLY A 85 12.70 0.77 -14.51
C GLY A 85 13.74 1.46 -15.37
N ILE A 86 14.75 2.09 -14.74
CA ILE A 86 15.88 2.69 -15.46
C ILE A 86 16.74 1.61 -16.13
N ILE A 87 17.08 0.55 -15.42
CA ILE A 87 17.87 -0.55 -15.97
C ILE A 87 17.17 -1.12 -17.21
N THR A 88 15.90 -1.46 -17.11
CA THR A 88 15.13 -2.03 -18.24
C THR A 88 15.02 -1.06 -19.41
N ALA A 89 14.90 0.24 -19.18
CA ALA A 89 14.85 1.24 -20.23
C ALA A 89 16.20 1.42 -20.95
N LEU A 90 17.31 1.51 -20.18
CA LEU A 90 18.65 1.73 -20.77
C LEU A 90 19.18 0.49 -21.49
N TRP A 91 18.82 -0.71 -21.05
CA TRP A 91 19.15 -1.97 -21.75
C TRP A 91 17.97 -2.55 -22.52
N ARG A 92 17.13 -1.66 -23.10
CA ARG A 92 15.95 -2.06 -23.87
C ARG A 92 16.26 -3.16 -24.88
N ASP A 93 15.38 -4.16 -24.94
CA ASP A 93 15.44 -5.34 -25.83
C ASP A 93 16.69 -6.25 -25.60
N LYS A 94 17.42 -6.04 -24.50
CA LYS A 94 18.54 -6.89 -24.06
C LYS A 94 18.12 -7.79 -22.91
N LEU A 95 18.98 -8.77 -22.56
CA LEU A 95 18.70 -9.76 -21.52
C LEU A 95 18.21 -9.19 -20.19
N PRO A 96 18.80 -8.13 -19.61
CA PRO A 96 18.29 -7.54 -18.36
C PRO A 96 16.85 -7.02 -18.48
N ASP A 97 16.52 -6.36 -19.60
CA ASP A 97 15.17 -5.87 -19.86
C ASP A 97 14.17 -7.02 -19.96
N ILE A 98 14.50 -8.06 -20.76
CA ILE A 98 13.60 -9.19 -20.96
C ILE A 98 13.36 -9.91 -19.65
N MET A 99 14.39 -10.19 -18.86
CA MET A 99 14.25 -10.90 -17.58
C MET A 99 13.42 -10.10 -16.57
N ILE A 100 13.78 -8.83 -16.32
CA ILE A 100 13.08 -7.99 -15.33
C ILE A 100 11.64 -7.74 -15.78
N SER A 101 11.42 -7.44 -17.07
CA SER A 101 10.08 -7.23 -17.61
C SER A 101 9.21 -8.47 -17.51
N THR A 102 9.76 -9.65 -17.78
CA THR A 102 9.03 -10.93 -17.61
C THR A 102 8.63 -11.15 -16.16
N ILE A 103 9.57 -10.96 -15.21
CA ILE A 103 9.29 -11.11 -13.78
C ILE A 103 8.22 -10.12 -13.32
N THR A 104 8.33 -8.85 -13.73
CA THR A 104 7.35 -7.81 -13.35
C THR A 104 5.96 -8.08 -13.93
N ILE A 105 5.87 -8.52 -15.19
CA ILE A 105 4.60 -8.91 -15.82
C ILE A 105 3.98 -10.08 -15.06
N PHE A 106 4.78 -11.11 -14.77
CA PHE A 106 4.31 -12.27 -14.01
C PHE A 106 3.79 -11.88 -12.63
N SER A 107 4.55 -11.03 -11.90
CA SER A 107 4.14 -10.52 -10.59
C SER A 107 2.83 -9.72 -10.61
N MET A 108 2.56 -8.99 -11.69
CA MET A 108 1.31 -8.23 -11.86
C MET A 108 0.11 -9.10 -12.25
N THR A 109 0.35 -10.26 -12.85
CA THR A 109 -0.72 -11.16 -13.31
C THR A 109 -1.30 -11.97 -12.16
N ILE A 110 -0.49 -12.23 -11.13
CA ILE A 110 -0.92 -12.99 -9.95
C ILE A 110 -1.66 -12.04 -8.99
N PRO A 111 -2.89 -12.35 -8.58
CA PRO A 111 -3.60 -11.59 -7.55
C PRO A 111 -2.77 -11.47 -6.26
N GLU A 112 -2.81 -10.31 -5.63
CA GLU A 112 -2.00 -9.96 -4.46
C GLU A 112 -2.11 -10.97 -3.33
N PHE A 113 -3.32 -11.41 -3.00
CA PHE A 113 -3.56 -12.38 -1.93
C PHE A 113 -2.94 -13.76 -2.23
N ILE A 114 -2.87 -14.16 -3.51
CA ILE A 114 -2.21 -15.42 -3.91
C ILE A 114 -0.71 -15.29 -3.70
N SER A 115 -0.10 -14.18 -4.13
CA SER A 115 1.33 -13.93 -3.92
C SER A 115 1.68 -13.92 -2.44
N ALA A 116 0.87 -13.25 -1.60
CA ALA A 116 1.04 -13.23 -0.15
C ALA A 116 0.92 -14.65 0.46
N THR A 117 -0.09 -15.41 0.04
CA THR A 117 -0.28 -16.79 0.51
C THR A 117 0.88 -17.71 0.13
N LEU A 118 1.38 -17.60 -1.10
CA LEU A 118 2.54 -18.36 -1.56
C LEU A 118 3.81 -17.98 -0.78
N LEU A 119 4.02 -16.69 -0.49
CA LEU A 119 5.13 -16.25 0.35
C LEU A 119 5.03 -16.84 1.77
N ILE A 120 3.85 -16.83 2.38
CA ILE A 120 3.64 -17.44 3.70
C ILE A 120 3.93 -18.95 3.63
N LEU A 121 3.38 -19.65 2.64
CA LEU A 121 3.58 -21.08 2.47
C LEU A 121 5.07 -21.44 2.32
N ILE A 122 5.78 -20.74 1.46
CA ILE A 122 7.18 -21.04 1.15
C ILE A 122 8.09 -20.59 2.30
N VAL A 123 7.99 -19.31 2.72
CA VAL A 123 8.98 -18.71 3.61
C VAL A 123 8.68 -19.01 5.08
N ALA A 124 7.40 -18.99 5.48
CA ALA A 124 7.05 -19.23 6.88
C ALA A 124 6.82 -20.71 7.19
N ILE A 125 6.15 -21.46 6.33
CA ILE A 125 5.79 -22.85 6.61
C ILE A 125 6.87 -23.83 6.16
N TRP A 126 7.34 -23.76 4.91
CA TRP A 126 8.33 -24.71 4.40
C TRP A 126 9.75 -24.43 4.86
N LEU A 127 10.17 -23.15 4.81
CA LEU A 127 11.53 -22.76 5.18
C LEU A 127 11.66 -22.41 6.67
N GLY A 128 10.57 -21.99 7.34
CA GLY A 128 10.59 -21.59 8.74
C GLY A 128 11.46 -20.35 9.03
N TRP A 129 11.70 -19.50 8.03
CA TRP A 129 12.61 -18.35 8.17
C TRP A 129 11.96 -17.15 8.83
N LEU A 130 10.67 -16.92 8.58
CA LEU A 130 9.93 -15.76 9.05
C LEU A 130 8.56 -16.19 9.61
N PRO A 131 7.98 -15.43 10.55
CA PRO A 131 6.65 -15.74 11.05
C PRO A 131 5.59 -15.51 9.98
N GLY A 132 4.62 -16.44 9.87
CA GLY A 132 3.51 -16.34 8.92
C GLY A 132 2.34 -15.48 9.42
N ILE A 133 2.30 -15.18 10.71
CA ILE A 133 1.28 -14.34 11.35
C ILE A 133 1.98 -13.17 12.01
N VAL A 134 1.48 -11.97 11.75
CA VAL A 134 2.02 -10.73 12.33
C VAL A 134 1.34 -10.49 13.68
N ILE A 135 2.04 -10.76 14.77
CA ILE A 135 1.63 -10.43 16.13
C ILE A 135 2.70 -9.51 16.71
N ILE A 136 2.36 -8.25 16.88
CA ILE A 136 3.28 -7.24 17.41
C ILE A 136 2.80 -6.86 18.80
N PRO A 137 3.50 -7.30 19.88
CA PRO A 137 3.26 -6.84 21.23
C PRO A 137 3.48 -5.33 21.36
N SER A 138 2.81 -4.70 22.33
CA SER A 138 2.94 -3.25 22.54
C SER A 138 4.36 -2.83 22.97
N ASP A 139 5.12 -3.75 23.54
CA ASP A 139 6.49 -3.63 24.04
C ASP A 139 7.53 -4.25 23.09
N ALA A 140 7.14 -4.62 21.87
CA ALA A 140 8.01 -5.25 20.90
C ALA A 140 9.28 -4.42 20.64
N THR A 141 10.43 -5.09 20.67
CA THR A 141 11.71 -4.52 20.26
C THR A 141 11.71 -4.21 18.75
N PHE A 142 12.58 -3.30 18.33
CA PHE A 142 12.73 -2.96 16.91
C PHE A 142 13.03 -4.20 16.04
N TYR A 143 13.82 -5.13 16.55
CA TYR A 143 14.17 -6.37 15.83
C TYR A 143 12.96 -7.31 15.66
N GLU A 144 12.16 -7.48 16.70
CA GLU A 144 10.92 -8.25 16.65
C GLU A 144 9.90 -7.62 15.69
N LEU A 145 9.77 -6.28 15.74
CA LEU A 145 8.94 -5.55 14.79
C LEU A 145 9.38 -5.85 13.36
N LEU A 146 10.69 -5.70 13.09
CA LEU A 146 11.23 -5.88 11.75
C LEU A 146 11.00 -7.31 11.23
N SER A 147 11.28 -8.35 12.04
CA SER A 147 11.07 -9.74 11.62
C SER A 147 9.61 -10.06 11.30
N ASN A 148 8.67 -9.47 12.03
CA ASN A 148 7.23 -9.66 11.82
C ASN A 148 6.70 -8.94 10.57
N ILE A 149 7.27 -7.79 10.19
CA ILE A 149 6.77 -7.01 9.03
C ILE A 149 7.47 -7.35 7.71
N ILE A 150 8.60 -8.08 7.70
CA ILE A 150 9.34 -8.38 6.47
C ILE A 150 8.45 -9.07 5.42
N LEU A 151 7.70 -10.09 5.79
CA LEU A 151 6.89 -10.86 4.85
C LEU A 151 5.78 -10.02 4.21
N PRO A 152 4.95 -9.27 4.97
CA PRO A 152 4.00 -8.32 4.41
C PRO A 152 4.66 -7.23 3.57
N VAL A 153 5.79 -6.67 4.02
CA VAL A 153 6.54 -5.65 3.25
C VAL A 153 6.98 -6.20 1.89
N VAL A 154 7.52 -7.42 1.84
CA VAL A 154 7.93 -8.06 0.59
C VAL A 154 6.72 -8.26 -0.33
N ALA A 155 5.60 -8.75 0.19
CA ALA A 155 4.40 -8.98 -0.59
C ALA A 155 3.88 -7.69 -1.24
N ILE A 156 3.72 -6.63 -0.45
CA ILE A 156 3.25 -5.31 -0.93
C ILE A 156 4.26 -4.69 -1.88
N SER A 157 5.55 -4.68 -1.50
CA SER A 157 6.60 -4.06 -2.30
C SER A 157 6.80 -4.74 -3.66
N MET A 158 6.58 -6.04 -3.76
CA MET A 158 6.74 -6.78 -5.02
C MET A 158 5.78 -6.27 -6.10
N ILE A 159 4.50 -6.15 -5.78
CA ILE A 159 3.46 -5.72 -6.72
C ILE A 159 3.63 -4.24 -7.05
N MET A 160 3.83 -3.40 -6.02
CA MET A 160 4.07 -1.97 -6.19
C MET A 160 5.30 -1.72 -7.08
N THR A 161 6.40 -2.42 -6.82
CA THR A 161 7.63 -2.33 -7.61
C THR A 161 7.40 -2.72 -9.06
N ALA A 162 6.63 -3.79 -9.32
CA ALA A 162 6.35 -4.24 -10.67
C ALA A 162 5.58 -3.19 -11.48
N HIS A 163 4.52 -2.62 -10.92
CA HIS A 163 3.74 -1.57 -11.57
C HIS A 163 4.56 -0.31 -11.86
N MET A 164 5.29 0.15 -10.85
CA MET A 164 6.05 1.38 -10.95
C MET A 164 7.28 1.23 -11.86
N ALA A 165 7.99 0.11 -11.83
CA ALA A 165 9.13 -0.15 -12.71
C ALA A 165 8.73 -0.11 -14.19
N ARG A 166 7.59 -0.69 -14.56
CA ARG A 166 7.06 -0.60 -15.94
C ARG A 166 6.75 0.83 -16.36
N MET A 167 6.17 1.63 -15.46
CA MET A 167 5.88 3.03 -15.76
C MET A 167 7.15 3.84 -15.94
N VAL A 168 8.13 3.69 -15.04
CA VAL A 168 9.44 4.34 -15.16
C VAL A 168 10.13 3.92 -16.46
N ARG A 169 10.13 2.61 -16.79
CA ARG A 169 10.65 2.12 -18.07
C ARG A 169 10.03 2.82 -19.27
N SER A 170 8.71 2.84 -19.33
CA SER A 170 7.98 3.48 -20.44
C SER A 170 8.30 4.97 -20.56
N SER A 171 8.32 5.68 -19.42
CA SER A 171 8.63 7.10 -19.37
C SER A 171 10.06 7.40 -19.81
N VAL A 172 11.05 6.63 -19.34
CA VAL A 172 12.45 6.81 -19.73
C VAL A 172 12.61 6.57 -21.24
N ILE A 173 11.99 5.54 -21.80
CA ILE A 173 12.03 5.27 -23.24
C ILE A 173 11.42 6.43 -24.05
N GLN A 174 10.26 6.96 -23.63
CA GLN A 174 9.61 8.09 -24.29
C GLN A 174 10.50 9.35 -24.28
N VAL A 175 11.07 9.67 -23.13
CA VAL A 175 11.95 10.82 -22.98
C VAL A 175 13.24 10.67 -23.79
N MET A 176 13.82 9.48 -23.83
CA MET A 176 14.99 9.19 -24.68
C MET A 176 14.72 9.41 -26.18
N ALA A 177 13.49 9.22 -26.62
CA ALA A 177 13.07 9.45 -28.00
C ALA A 177 12.70 10.92 -28.31
N SER A 178 12.72 11.81 -27.32
CA SER A 178 12.32 13.22 -27.49
C SER A 178 13.33 14.04 -28.27
N ASP A 179 12.85 15.09 -28.95
CA ASP A 179 13.67 15.96 -29.80
C ASP A 179 14.80 16.66 -29.03
N TYR A 180 14.56 17.07 -27.79
CA TYR A 180 15.59 17.72 -27.00
C TYR A 180 16.73 16.77 -26.59
N VAL A 181 16.45 15.49 -26.42
CA VAL A 181 17.48 14.48 -26.17
C VAL A 181 18.27 14.22 -27.45
N GLN A 182 17.60 14.13 -28.60
CA GLN A 182 18.26 14.01 -29.91
C GLN A 182 19.17 15.22 -30.16
N MET A 183 18.72 16.43 -29.86
CA MET A 183 19.55 17.64 -29.97
C MET A 183 20.76 17.62 -29.00
N ALA A 184 20.62 17.06 -27.80
CA ALA A 184 21.75 16.89 -26.88
C ALA A 184 22.79 15.90 -27.43
N ILE A 185 22.34 14.83 -28.09
CA ILE A 185 23.23 13.87 -28.77
C ILE A 185 23.99 14.55 -29.91
N LEU A 186 23.29 15.30 -30.75
CA LEU A 186 23.90 16.04 -31.87
C LEU A 186 24.92 17.08 -31.40
N LYS A 187 24.73 17.68 -30.23
CA LYS A 187 25.69 18.59 -29.57
C LYS A 187 26.87 17.88 -28.91
N GLY A 188 26.97 16.56 -29.01
CA GLY A 188 28.06 15.77 -28.46
C GLY A 188 28.05 15.66 -26.93
N VAL A 189 26.90 15.81 -26.27
CA VAL A 189 26.78 15.62 -24.82
C VAL A 189 27.10 14.15 -24.48
N PRO A 190 28.02 13.88 -23.54
CA PRO A 190 28.33 12.50 -23.13
C PRO A 190 27.09 11.75 -22.66
N TYR A 191 26.95 10.48 -23.07
CA TYR A 191 25.76 9.64 -22.83
C TYR A 191 25.28 9.66 -21.37
N TRP A 192 26.13 9.39 -20.41
CA TRP A 192 25.76 9.39 -19.00
C TRP A 192 25.33 10.77 -18.47
N LYS A 193 25.99 11.84 -18.94
CA LYS A 193 25.57 13.22 -18.60
C LYS A 193 24.19 13.53 -19.17
N MET A 194 23.90 13.07 -20.37
CA MET A 194 22.57 13.18 -21.00
C MET A 194 21.52 12.41 -20.18
N VAL A 195 21.79 11.14 -19.83
CA VAL A 195 20.87 10.31 -19.05
C VAL A 195 20.55 10.95 -17.70
N PHE A 196 21.57 11.24 -16.88
CA PHE A 196 21.34 11.71 -15.51
C PHE A 196 20.86 13.16 -15.43
N ARG A 197 21.23 14.04 -16.36
CA ARG A 197 20.93 15.47 -16.28
C ARG A 197 19.75 15.90 -17.14
N HIS A 198 19.43 15.17 -18.20
CA HIS A 198 18.38 15.56 -19.14
C HIS A 198 17.25 14.54 -19.21
N VAL A 199 17.53 13.25 -19.15
CA VAL A 199 16.50 12.21 -19.31
C VAL A 199 15.79 11.93 -17.98
N LEU A 200 16.52 11.50 -16.95
CA LEU A 200 15.92 11.03 -15.70
C LEU A 200 15.09 12.08 -14.97
N PRO A 201 15.50 13.37 -14.84
CA PRO A 201 14.67 14.36 -14.16
C PRO A 201 13.29 14.54 -14.81
N ASN A 202 13.22 14.43 -16.14
CA ASN A 202 11.95 14.56 -16.87
C ASN A 202 11.18 13.24 -16.89
N ALA A 203 11.86 12.11 -17.01
CA ALA A 203 11.25 10.79 -17.07
C ALA A 203 10.65 10.35 -15.71
N LEU A 204 11.13 10.88 -14.60
CA LEU A 204 10.61 10.55 -13.28
C LEU A 204 9.37 11.38 -12.87
N LEU A 205 9.03 12.44 -13.60
CA LEU A 205 7.82 13.23 -13.30
C LEU A 205 6.53 12.40 -13.28
N PRO A 206 6.24 11.51 -14.27
CA PRO A 206 5.07 10.64 -14.18
C PRO A 206 5.13 9.64 -13.02
N ALA A 207 6.32 9.24 -12.57
CA ALA A 207 6.47 8.33 -11.44
C ALA A 207 5.94 8.94 -10.13
N ILE A 208 6.01 10.27 -9.96
CA ILE A 208 5.47 10.98 -8.80
C ILE A 208 3.96 10.73 -8.66
N ASN A 209 3.22 10.75 -9.78
CA ASN A 209 1.79 10.47 -9.77
C ASN A 209 1.49 9.04 -9.32
N VAL A 210 2.32 8.07 -9.73
CA VAL A 210 2.16 6.67 -9.31
C VAL A 210 2.48 6.51 -7.83
N VAL A 211 3.51 7.19 -7.34
CA VAL A 211 3.82 7.22 -5.90
C VAL A 211 2.60 7.72 -5.12
N ALA A 212 2.01 8.84 -5.53
CA ALA A 212 0.83 9.41 -4.85
C ALA A 212 -0.36 8.43 -4.88
N LEU A 213 -0.63 7.79 -6.01
CA LEU A 213 -1.68 6.78 -6.13
C LEU A 213 -1.39 5.55 -5.27
N THR A 214 -0.13 5.10 -5.21
CA THR A 214 0.26 3.95 -4.38
C THR A 214 0.08 4.25 -2.89
N ILE A 215 0.42 5.46 -2.44
CA ILE A 215 0.18 5.90 -1.06
C ILE A 215 -1.32 5.92 -0.75
N ALA A 216 -2.16 6.31 -1.70
CA ALA A 216 -3.62 6.31 -1.52
C ALA A 216 -4.23 4.89 -1.48
N TRP A 217 -3.54 3.91 -2.04
CA TRP A 217 -3.95 2.48 -2.07
C TRP A 217 -3.51 1.69 -0.83
N LEU A 218 -2.45 2.11 -0.17
CA LEU A 218 -1.91 1.50 1.06
C LEU A 218 -2.64 1.97 2.32
#